data_e52d42f48839594a85b053892d9b3720
#
_entry.id   e52d42f48839594a85b053892d9b3720
#
_cell.length_a   1.000
_cell.length_b   1.000
_cell.length_c   1.000
_cell.angle_alpha   90.00
_cell.angle_beta   90.00
_cell.angle_gamma   90.00
#
_symmetry.space_group_name_H-M   'P 1'
#
loop_
_entity.id
_entity.type
_entity.pdbx_description
1 polymer ?
#
loop_
_entity_poly.entity_id
_entity_poly.type
_entity_poly.pdbx_seq_one_letter_code
_entity_poly.pdbx_strand_id
1 'polypeptide(L)'
;MALPANGTERLVIRLLERRDLEEVRCLHNHDETLLRLTDVWHVSETQQEAWFQGVSSSHTSRRYVGRRRTDDALVGVFRLDRLDSWNRNAYVGADVVPAMRRQGYAEEMFAYFLRYLFNECGLHRVALVTLTSNTAALALYRKLGFVEEGRERQAIFRDGRFQDLVLMGLLAEEWHGRTG
;
A
#
# COMPACT_ATOMS: atom_id res chain seq x y z
N MET A 1 -14.77 18.06 -2.79
CA MET A 1 -14.17 18.44 -1.49
C MET A 1 -12.70 18.07 -1.54
N ALA A 2 -11.81 19.06 -1.56
CA ALA A 2 -10.37 18.77 -1.64
C ALA A 2 -9.95 17.88 -0.47
N LEU A 3 -9.00 16.98 -0.72
CA LEU A 3 -8.36 16.22 0.38
C LEU A 3 -7.90 17.23 1.43
N PRO A 4 -8.05 16.92 2.73
CA PRO A 4 -7.39 17.75 3.74
C PRO A 4 -5.92 17.79 3.36
N ALA A 5 -5.42 18.99 3.10
CA ALA A 5 -4.03 19.18 2.74
C ALA A 5 -3.18 18.42 3.75
N ASN A 6 -2.38 17.46 3.26
CA ASN A 6 -1.35 16.75 3.99
C ASN A 6 -1.74 15.61 4.94
N GLY A 7 -2.86 14.89 4.73
CA GLY A 7 -3.06 13.61 5.44
C GLY A 7 -4.37 13.47 6.23
N THR A 8 -4.31 12.76 7.34
CA THR A 8 -5.42 12.41 8.21
C THR A 8 -5.32 13.11 9.58
N GLU A 9 -6.18 12.74 10.51
CA GLU A 9 -6.11 13.25 11.89
C GLU A 9 -4.78 12.91 12.58
N ARG A 10 -4.27 11.68 12.39
CA ARG A 10 -3.06 11.19 13.08
C ARG A 10 -1.81 11.19 12.19
N LEU A 11 -1.97 11.26 10.86
CA LEU A 11 -0.89 11.11 9.92
C LEU A 11 -0.69 12.35 9.05
N VAL A 12 0.56 12.70 8.83
CA VAL A 12 1.00 13.49 7.68
C VAL A 12 1.30 12.50 6.55
N ILE A 13 0.64 12.68 5.40
CA ILE A 13 0.85 11.82 4.22
C ILE A 13 1.43 12.68 3.10
N ARG A 14 2.57 12.28 2.59
CA ARG A 14 3.27 12.99 1.52
C ARG A 14 4.00 12.03 0.57
N LEU A 15 4.43 12.51 -0.56
CA LEU A 15 5.30 11.73 -1.45
C LEU A 15 6.59 11.33 -0.72
N LEU A 16 7.09 10.15 -1.08
CA LEU A 16 8.39 9.66 -0.67
C LEU A 16 9.49 10.58 -1.21
N GLU A 17 10.36 11.01 -0.35
CA GLU A 17 11.52 11.84 -0.68
C GLU A 17 12.83 11.10 -0.34
N ARG A 18 13.96 11.59 -0.90
CA ARG A 18 15.28 10.99 -0.67
C ARG A 18 15.61 10.86 0.82
N ARG A 19 15.20 11.81 1.65
CA ARG A 19 15.42 11.81 3.11
C ARG A 19 14.73 10.64 3.83
N ASP A 20 13.75 9.99 3.22
CA ASP A 20 13.00 8.88 3.82
C ASP A 20 13.61 7.51 3.49
N LEU A 21 14.58 7.46 2.56
CA LEU A 21 15.05 6.21 1.97
C LEU A 21 15.60 5.24 3.00
N GLU A 22 16.36 5.72 3.98
CA GLU A 22 16.96 4.85 5.00
C GLU A 22 15.88 4.18 5.87
N GLU A 23 14.92 4.95 6.38
CA GLU A 23 13.83 4.37 7.18
C GLU A 23 12.97 3.41 6.36
N VAL A 24 12.72 3.73 5.08
CA VAL A 24 11.96 2.86 4.17
C VAL A 24 12.74 1.60 3.82
N ARG A 25 14.06 1.67 3.66
CA ARG A 25 14.92 0.51 3.47
C ARG A 25 14.93 -0.39 4.71
N CYS A 26 15.03 0.19 5.89
CA CYS A 26 14.93 -0.54 7.15
C CYS A 26 13.57 -1.24 7.29
N LEU A 27 12.47 -0.57 6.92
CA LEU A 27 11.15 -1.17 6.89
C LEU A 27 11.07 -2.34 5.90
N HIS A 28 11.59 -2.17 4.67
CA HIS A 28 11.61 -3.22 3.65
C HIS A 28 12.41 -4.43 4.13
N ASN A 29 13.62 -4.21 4.64
CA ASN A 29 14.55 -5.26 5.06
C ASN A 29 14.19 -5.90 6.40
N HIS A 30 13.15 -5.45 7.07
CA HIS A 30 12.72 -6.05 8.34
C HIS A 30 12.09 -7.43 8.10
N ASP A 31 12.54 -8.46 8.80
CA ASP A 31 12.13 -9.86 8.61
C ASP A 31 10.61 -10.03 8.53
N GLU A 32 9.87 -9.44 9.47
CA GLU A 32 8.40 -9.51 9.47
C GLU A 32 7.75 -8.81 8.26
N THR A 33 8.43 -7.87 7.63
CA THR A 33 7.95 -7.20 6.41
C THR A 33 8.25 -8.06 5.20
N LEU A 34 9.49 -8.54 5.06
CA LEU A 34 9.90 -9.42 3.96
C LEU A 34 9.00 -10.65 3.83
N LEU A 35 8.63 -11.29 4.94
CA LEU A 35 7.73 -12.45 4.94
C LEU A 35 6.32 -12.15 4.37
N ARG A 36 5.94 -10.90 4.26
CA ARG A 36 4.62 -10.45 3.76
C ARG A 36 4.67 -9.84 2.36
N LEU A 37 5.87 -9.58 1.85
CA LEU A 37 6.06 -9.05 0.50
C LEU A 37 6.02 -10.18 -0.55
N THR A 38 5.86 -9.79 -1.81
CA THR A 38 5.91 -10.72 -2.94
C THR A 38 7.34 -11.12 -3.31
N ASP A 39 8.35 -10.36 -2.89
CA ASP A 39 9.75 -10.77 -2.95
C ASP A 39 10.39 -10.78 -1.55
N VAL A 40 11.56 -11.44 -1.41
CA VAL A 40 12.26 -11.62 -0.12
C VAL A 40 13.68 -11.08 -0.13
N TRP A 41 14.03 -10.34 -1.17
CA TRP A 41 15.40 -9.88 -1.30
C TRP A 41 15.65 -8.65 -0.44
N HIS A 42 16.71 -8.70 0.36
CA HIS A 42 17.21 -7.51 1.03
C HIS A 42 17.69 -6.49 0.01
N VAL A 43 17.48 -5.24 0.32
CA VAL A 43 17.82 -4.11 -0.56
C VAL A 43 18.97 -3.32 0.05
N SER A 44 20.06 -3.16 -0.70
CA SER A 44 21.19 -2.29 -0.33
C SER A 44 20.82 -0.81 -0.53
N GLU A 45 21.62 0.09 0.02
CA GLU A 45 21.46 1.53 -0.20
C GLU A 45 21.50 1.90 -1.69
N THR A 46 22.44 1.33 -2.43
CA THR A 46 22.57 1.57 -3.88
C THR A 46 21.34 1.09 -4.65
N GLN A 47 20.80 -0.09 -4.31
CA GLN A 47 19.55 -0.59 -4.93
C GLN A 47 18.34 0.26 -4.54
N GLN A 48 18.28 0.71 -3.29
CA GLN A 48 17.21 1.60 -2.83
C GLN A 48 17.23 2.94 -3.58
N GLU A 49 18.42 3.52 -3.79
CA GLU A 49 18.58 4.75 -4.56
C GLU A 49 18.14 4.57 -6.02
N ALA A 50 18.59 3.50 -6.67
CA ALA A 50 18.21 3.19 -8.05
C ALA A 50 16.68 2.97 -8.19
N TRP A 51 16.06 2.25 -7.23
CA TRP A 51 14.62 2.07 -7.17
C TRP A 51 13.89 3.42 -6.99
N PHE A 52 14.39 4.29 -6.10
CA PHE A 52 13.80 5.61 -5.87
C PHE A 52 13.81 6.47 -7.14
N GLN A 53 14.91 6.48 -7.88
CA GLN A 53 15.01 7.17 -9.16
C GLN A 53 13.94 6.69 -10.15
N GLY A 54 13.78 5.36 -10.28
CA GLY A 54 12.77 4.77 -11.15
C GLY A 54 11.35 5.12 -10.74
N VAL A 55 11.03 5.04 -9.45
CA VAL A 55 9.69 5.36 -8.93
C VAL A 55 9.39 6.86 -9.06
N SER A 56 10.35 7.72 -8.75
CA SER A 56 10.17 9.18 -8.80
C SER A 56 9.95 9.71 -10.21
N SER A 57 10.52 9.06 -11.22
CA SER A 57 10.31 9.38 -12.64
C SER A 57 9.11 8.68 -13.27
N SER A 58 8.48 7.73 -12.59
CA SER A 58 7.36 6.95 -13.13
C SER A 58 6.10 7.79 -13.31
N HIS A 59 5.38 7.55 -14.41
CA HIS A 59 4.05 8.10 -14.65
C HIS A 59 2.92 7.20 -14.12
N THR A 60 3.21 5.93 -13.83
CA THR A 60 2.23 4.92 -13.44
C THR A 60 2.39 4.42 -12.01
N SER A 61 3.42 4.87 -11.31
CA SER A 61 3.68 4.47 -9.92
C SER A 61 3.96 5.68 -9.04
N ARG A 62 3.52 5.60 -7.78
CA ARG A 62 3.80 6.60 -6.74
C ARG A 62 4.05 5.89 -5.42
N ARG A 63 4.89 6.50 -4.60
CA ARG A 63 5.12 6.08 -3.21
C ARG A 63 4.84 7.25 -2.29
N TYR A 64 4.12 6.96 -1.23
CA TYR A 64 3.80 7.94 -0.20
C TYR A 64 4.28 7.40 1.14
N VAL A 65 4.76 8.29 2.00
CA VAL A 65 5.07 7.99 3.39
C VAL A 65 3.96 8.53 4.28
N GLY A 66 3.53 7.72 5.24
CA GLY A 66 2.68 8.14 6.35
C GLY A 66 3.54 8.36 7.58
N ARG A 67 3.55 9.58 8.11
CA ARG A 67 4.30 9.95 9.31
C ARG A 67 3.35 10.35 10.42
N ARG A 68 3.62 9.95 11.65
CA ARG A 68 2.79 10.28 12.80
C ARG A 68 2.95 11.76 13.16
N ARG A 69 1.82 12.47 13.33
CA ARG A 69 1.82 13.92 13.54
C ARG A 69 2.51 14.36 14.82
N THR A 70 2.53 13.51 15.85
CA THR A 70 3.03 13.90 17.18
C THR A 70 4.55 13.94 17.28
N ASP A 71 5.27 13.14 16.48
CA ASP A 71 6.71 12.94 16.61
C ASP A 71 7.43 12.71 15.28
N ASP A 72 6.72 12.85 14.17
CA ASP A 72 7.23 12.61 12.81
C ASP A 72 7.80 11.19 12.56
N ALA A 73 7.48 10.22 13.41
CA ALA A 73 7.91 8.84 13.21
C ALA A 73 7.30 8.24 11.95
N LEU A 74 8.10 7.48 11.18
CA LEU A 74 7.59 6.73 10.03
C LEU A 74 6.58 5.67 10.51
N VAL A 75 5.36 5.75 10.02
CA VAL A 75 4.32 4.75 10.26
C VAL A 75 4.30 3.70 9.17
N GLY A 76 4.51 4.10 7.93
CA GLY A 76 4.53 3.17 6.81
C GLY A 76 4.61 3.85 5.45
N VAL A 77 4.57 3.00 4.43
CA VAL A 77 4.61 3.41 3.02
C VAL A 77 3.32 2.94 2.34
N PHE A 78 2.67 3.82 1.58
CA PHE A 78 1.58 3.46 0.68
C PHE A 78 2.09 3.43 -0.76
N ARG A 79 1.70 2.41 -1.49
CA ARG A 79 2.07 2.16 -2.88
C ARG A 79 0.86 2.36 -3.78
N LEU A 80 1.06 3.12 -4.85
CA LEU A 80 0.19 3.19 -6.02
C LEU A 80 1.00 2.67 -7.20
N ASP A 81 0.53 1.67 -7.86
CA ASP A 81 1.20 1.02 -8.99
C ASP A 81 0.24 0.78 -10.14
N ARG A 82 0.80 0.64 -11.35
CA ARG A 82 0.05 0.32 -12.58
C ARG A 82 -1.15 1.25 -12.78
N LEU A 83 -0.97 2.55 -12.48
CA LEU A 83 -2.00 3.54 -12.76
C LEU A 83 -2.28 3.57 -14.26
N ASP A 84 -3.49 3.18 -14.61
CA ASP A 84 -4.02 3.22 -15.97
C ASP A 84 -5.11 4.28 -16.03
N SER A 85 -4.76 5.43 -16.58
CA SER A 85 -5.68 6.58 -16.72
C SER A 85 -6.77 6.34 -17.76
N TRP A 86 -6.50 5.46 -18.74
CA TRP A 86 -7.47 5.13 -19.78
C TRP A 86 -8.59 4.25 -19.24
N ASN A 87 -8.21 3.12 -18.59
CA ASN A 87 -9.16 2.20 -17.97
C ASN A 87 -9.56 2.63 -16.54
N ARG A 88 -9.00 3.72 -16.04
CA ARG A 88 -9.27 4.29 -14.71
C ARG A 88 -9.11 3.27 -13.58
N ASN A 89 -8.00 2.55 -13.58
CA ASN A 89 -7.69 1.57 -12.53
C ASN A 89 -6.26 1.71 -12.02
N ALA A 90 -6.01 1.16 -10.84
CA ALA A 90 -4.67 1.10 -10.25
C ALA A 90 -4.56 -0.07 -9.26
N TYR A 91 -3.31 -0.45 -8.97
CA TYR A 91 -2.99 -1.36 -7.87
C TYR A 91 -2.48 -0.57 -6.67
N VAL A 92 -2.88 -0.99 -5.48
CA VAL A 92 -2.46 -0.35 -4.22
C VAL A 92 -1.91 -1.36 -3.22
N GLY A 93 -1.14 -0.86 -2.28
CA GLY A 93 -0.64 -1.63 -1.15
C GLY A 93 -0.07 -0.72 -0.08
N ALA A 94 0.09 -1.25 1.13
CA ALA A 94 0.75 -0.53 2.21
C ALA A 94 1.60 -1.47 3.06
N ASP A 95 2.75 -0.96 3.47
CA ASP A 95 3.62 -1.60 4.44
C ASP A 95 3.70 -0.72 5.68
N VAL A 96 3.35 -1.29 6.85
CA VAL A 96 3.37 -0.58 8.13
C VAL A 96 4.53 -1.09 8.97
N VAL A 97 5.27 -0.15 9.56
CA VAL A 97 6.37 -0.44 10.49
C VAL A 97 5.88 -1.39 11.58
N PRO A 98 6.59 -2.49 11.89
CA PRO A 98 6.13 -3.51 12.83
C PRO A 98 5.62 -2.94 14.16
N ALA A 99 6.36 -2.01 14.76
CA ALA A 99 5.97 -1.35 16.02
C ALA A 99 4.70 -0.48 15.93
N MET A 100 4.27 -0.13 14.71
CA MET A 100 3.07 0.70 14.45
C MET A 100 1.85 -0.13 14.02
N ARG A 101 1.99 -1.45 13.90
CA ARG A 101 0.88 -2.34 13.53
C ARG A 101 -0.17 -2.45 14.62
N ARG A 102 -1.38 -2.92 14.25
CA ARG A 102 -2.55 -3.10 15.14
C ARG A 102 -3.04 -1.83 15.84
N GLN A 103 -2.65 -0.65 15.35
CA GLN A 103 -3.06 0.66 15.86
C GLN A 103 -4.03 1.38 14.91
N GLY A 104 -4.51 0.71 13.86
CA GLY A 104 -5.45 1.25 12.89
C GLY A 104 -4.81 2.09 11.76
N TYR A 105 -3.50 2.29 11.76
CA TYR A 105 -2.82 3.14 10.77
C TYR A 105 -2.95 2.67 9.32
N ALA A 106 -2.91 1.36 9.07
CA ALA A 106 -3.12 0.84 7.72
C ALA A 106 -4.52 1.17 7.21
N GLU A 107 -5.54 0.99 8.04
CA GLU A 107 -6.93 1.32 7.72
C GLU A 107 -7.08 2.83 7.42
N GLU A 108 -6.47 3.67 8.24
CA GLU A 108 -6.50 5.12 8.08
C GLU A 108 -5.82 5.58 6.76
N MET A 109 -4.67 5.00 6.42
CA MET A 109 -4.00 5.26 5.14
C MET A 109 -4.85 4.80 3.96
N PHE A 110 -5.39 3.59 4.01
CA PHE A 110 -6.25 3.09 2.94
C PHE A 110 -7.50 3.94 2.76
N ALA A 111 -8.20 4.29 3.84
CA ALA A 111 -9.41 5.13 3.77
C ALA A 111 -9.10 6.50 3.14
N TYR A 112 -7.96 7.12 3.50
CA TYR A 112 -7.49 8.36 2.90
C TYR A 112 -7.26 8.21 1.39
N PHE A 113 -6.51 7.17 0.98
CA PHE A 113 -6.17 6.99 -0.43
C PHE A 113 -7.36 6.52 -1.27
N LEU A 114 -8.23 5.64 -0.77
CA LEU A 114 -9.42 5.22 -1.51
C LEU A 114 -10.33 6.43 -1.80
N ARG A 115 -10.54 7.30 -0.82
CA ARG A 115 -11.26 8.56 -1.05
C ARG A 115 -10.58 9.42 -2.13
N TYR A 116 -9.26 9.58 -2.07
CA TYR A 116 -8.50 10.32 -3.06
C TYR A 116 -8.61 9.70 -4.46
N LEU A 117 -8.42 8.41 -4.57
CA LEU A 117 -8.39 7.71 -5.84
C LEU A 117 -9.76 7.67 -6.51
N PHE A 118 -10.83 7.45 -5.75
CA PHE A 118 -12.18 7.40 -6.30
C PHE A 118 -12.78 8.79 -6.52
N ASN A 119 -12.68 9.70 -5.56
CA ASN A 119 -13.39 10.97 -5.62
C ASN A 119 -12.62 12.06 -6.39
N GLU A 120 -11.28 12.10 -6.24
CA GLU A 120 -10.48 13.16 -6.86
C GLU A 120 -9.81 12.71 -8.15
N CYS A 121 -9.26 11.48 -8.19
CA CYS A 121 -8.65 10.93 -9.41
C CYS A 121 -9.67 10.29 -10.36
N GLY A 122 -10.91 10.07 -9.92
CA GLY A 122 -11.98 9.49 -10.73
C GLY A 122 -11.70 8.06 -11.17
N LEU A 123 -10.92 7.28 -10.40
CA LEU A 123 -10.72 5.88 -10.73
C LEU A 123 -12.04 5.11 -10.64
N HIS A 124 -12.20 4.14 -11.50
CA HIS A 124 -13.32 3.21 -11.50
C HIS A 124 -13.04 1.99 -10.62
N ARG A 125 -11.78 1.58 -10.55
CA ARG A 125 -11.37 0.35 -9.87
C ARG A 125 -10.02 0.51 -9.17
N VAL A 126 -9.93 -0.03 -7.97
CA VAL A 126 -8.68 -0.19 -7.23
C VAL A 126 -8.49 -1.67 -6.90
N ALA A 127 -7.32 -2.22 -7.20
CA ALA A 127 -6.99 -3.62 -6.97
C ALA A 127 -5.77 -3.78 -6.05
N LEU A 128 -5.62 -4.94 -5.49
CA LEU A 128 -4.45 -5.34 -4.71
C LEU A 128 -4.24 -6.85 -4.77
N VAL A 129 -3.03 -7.27 -4.38
CA VAL A 129 -2.65 -8.67 -4.27
C VAL A 129 -2.00 -8.89 -2.91
N THR A 130 -2.30 -10.01 -2.26
CA THR A 130 -1.69 -10.37 -0.97
C THR A 130 -1.52 -11.88 -0.82
N LEU A 131 -0.64 -12.32 0.08
CA LEU A 131 -0.46 -13.73 0.39
C LEU A 131 -1.67 -14.27 1.17
N THR A 132 -2.03 -15.53 0.94
CA THR A 132 -3.06 -16.22 1.73
C THR A 132 -2.72 -16.29 3.22
N SER A 133 -1.43 -16.33 3.58
CA SER A 133 -0.94 -16.31 4.96
C SER A 133 -1.05 -14.94 5.63
N ASN A 134 -1.23 -13.85 4.89
CA ASN A 134 -1.37 -12.50 5.46
C ASN A 134 -2.82 -12.23 5.89
N THR A 135 -3.27 -13.00 6.88
CA THR A 135 -4.67 -12.97 7.37
C THR A 135 -5.09 -11.59 7.89
N ALA A 136 -4.16 -10.85 8.47
CA ALA A 136 -4.43 -9.49 8.96
C ALA A 136 -4.73 -8.52 7.79
N ALA A 137 -3.98 -8.60 6.69
CA ALA A 137 -4.25 -7.81 5.50
C ALA A 137 -5.58 -8.20 4.84
N LEU A 138 -5.84 -9.50 4.70
CA LEU A 138 -7.11 -10.00 4.17
C LEU A 138 -8.32 -9.49 4.98
N ALA A 139 -8.22 -9.52 6.30
CA ALA A 139 -9.28 -8.98 7.17
C ALA A 139 -9.49 -7.47 6.97
N LEU A 140 -8.38 -6.71 6.89
CA LEU A 140 -8.43 -5.28 6.62
C LEU A 140 -9.09 -4.98 5.27
N TYR A 141 -8.67 -5.66 4.21
CA TYR A 141 -9.19 -5.41 2.86
C TYR A 141 -10.69 -5.74 2.76
N ARG A 142 -11.14 -6.84 3.35
CA ARG A 142 -12.58 -7.16 3.44
C ARG A 142 -13.35 -6.10 4.23
N LYS A 143 -12.79 -5.61 5.34
CA LYS A 143 -13.37 -4.51 6.12
C LYS A 143 -13.52 -3.23 5.28
N LEU A 144 -12.54 -2.92 4.43
CA LEU A 144 -12.57 -1.78 3.51
C LEU A 144 -13.49 -1.98 2.30
N GLY A 145 -14.01 -3.19 2.09
CA GLY A 145 -14.96 -3.51 1.03
C GLY A 145 -14.35 -4.18 -0.19
N PHE A 146 -13.05 -4.49 -0.18
CA PHE A 146 -12.46 -5.27 -1.26
C PHE A 146 -13.07 -6.67 -1.35
N VAL A 147 -13.39 -7.08 -2.56
CA VAL A 147 -13.92 -8.42 -2.90
C VAL A 147 -12.79 -9.29 -3.45
N GLU A 148 -12.74 -10.55 -3.04
CA GLU A 148 -11.82 -11.54 -3.61
C GLU A 148 -12.28 -11.89 -5.03
N GLU A 149 -11.42 -11.70 -6.03
CA GLU A 149 -11.71 -11.91 -7.44
C GLU A 149 -11.05 -13.16 -8.01
N GLY A 150 -10.06 -13.68 -7.31
CA GLY A 150 -9.36 -14.89 -7.74
C GLY A 150 -8.12 -15.19 -6.92
N ARG A 151 -7.47 -16.28 -7.33
CA ARG A 151 -6.21 -16.76 -6.73
C ARG A 151 -5.22 -17.21 -7.77
N GLU A 152 -3.98 -16.78 -7.61
CA GLU A 152 -2.85 -17.37 -8.32
C GLU A 152 -2.30 -18.51 -7.47
N ARG A 153 -2.55 -19.74 -7.89
CA ARG A 153 -2.18 -20.93 -7.11
C ARG A 153 -0.67 -21.11 -7.11
N GLN A 154 -0.09 -21.37 -5.93
CA GLN A 154 1.33 -21.68 -5.73
C GLN A 154 2.28 -20.64 -6.36
N ALA A 155 1.89 -19.37 -6.34
CA ALA A 155 2.61 -18.29 -7.01
C ALA A 155 3.83 -17.80 -6.22
N ILE A 156 3.86 -18.01 -4.91
CA ILE A 156 4.91 -17.48 -4.03
C ILE A 156 5.50 -18.59 -3.17
N PHE A 157 6.83 -18.67 -3.15
CA PHE A 157 7.56 -19.59 -2.26
C PHE A 157 7.93 -18.86 -0.97
N ARG A 158 7.44 -19.32 0.19
CA ARG A 158 7.71 -18.79 1.52
C ARG A 158 7.78 -19.92 2.53
N ASP A 159 8.69 -19.81 3.48
CA ASP A 159 8.76 -20.77 4.58
C ASP A 159 8.84 -22.24 4.10
N GLY A 160 9.65 -22.50 3.07
CA GLY A 160 9.83 -23.84 2.51
C GLY A 160 8.63 -24.41 1.73
N ARG A 161 7.61 -23.61 1.44
CA ARG A 161 6.40 -24.04 0.72
C ARG A 161 5.87 -22.99 -0.24
N PHE A 162 5.18 -23.46 -1.27
CA PHE A 162 4.41 -22.58 -2.14
C PHE A 162 3.11 -22.13 -1.47
N GLN A 163 2.76 -20.88 -1.69
CA GLN A 163 1.53 -20.25 -1.22
C GLN A 163 0.81 -19.58 -2.38
N ASP A 164 -0.51 -19.46 -2.26
CA ASP A 164 -1.32 -18.73 -3.23
C ASP A 164 -1.24 -17.23 -2.97
N LEU A 165 -1.38 -16.46 -4.03
CA LEU A 165 -1.74 -15.04 -3.97
C LEU A 165 -3.25 -14.90 -4.12
N VAL A 166 -3.83 -14.01 -3.31
CA VAL A 166 -5.23 -13.61 -3.40
C VAL A 166 -5.29 -12.26 -4.12
N LEU A 167 -6.07 -12.22 -5.20
CA LEU A 167 -6.37 -11.00 -5.95
C LEU A 167 -7.68 -10.42 -5.41
N MET A 168 -7.67 -9.15 -5.08
CA MET A 168 -8.86 -8.46 -4.57
C MET A 168 -9.06 -7.14 -5.30
N GLY A 169 -10.31 -6.75 -5.52
CA GLY A 169 -10.70 -5.51 -6.16
C GLY A 169 -11.79 -4.78 -5.39
N LEU A 170 -11.87 -3.47 -5.63
CA LEU A 170 -12.92 -2.60 -5.12
C LEU A 170 -13.33 -1.65 -6.23
N LEU A 171 -14.62 -1.57 -6.52
CA LEU A 171 -15.19 -0.66 -7.51
C LEU A 171 -15.64 0.66 -6.86
N ALA A 172 -15.63 1.72 -7.64
CA ALA A 172 -16.06 3.05 -7.18
C ALA A 172 -17.50 3.04 -6.62
N GLU A 173 -18.42 2.32 -7.27
CA GLU A 173 -19.81 2.19 -6.81
C GLU A 173 -19.93 1.46 -5.47
N GLU A 174 -19.13 0.42 -5.25
CA GLU A 174 -19.08 -0.31 -3.98
C GLU A 174 -18.54 0.56 -2.85
N TRP A 175 -17.52 1.38 -3.15
CA TRP A 175 -16.97 2.35 -2.20
C TRP A 175 -17.99 3.42 -1.82
N HIS A 176 -18.65 4.06 -2.80
CA HIS A 176 -19.64 5.11 -2.56
C HIS A 176 -20.87 4.60 -1.81
N GLY A 177 -21.32 3.37 -2.11
CA GLY A 177 -22.43 2.74 -1.39
C GLY A 177 -22.16 2.46 0.09
N ARG A 178 -20.89 2.49 0.54
CA ARG A 178 -20.50 2.28 1.95
C ARG A 178 -20.26 3.57 2.72
N THR A 179 -20.03 4.68 2.02
CA THR A 179 -19.65 5.98 2.62
C THR A 179 -20.73 7.04 2.52
N GLY A 180 -21.88 6.69 1.92
CA GLY A 180 -23.08 7.51 1.77
C GLY A 180 -24.00 7.50 2.98
#